data_7beea3d3c3d64860e4a2bd598d4ce3f1
#
_entry.id   7beea3d3c3d64860e4a2bd598d4ce3f1
#
_cell.length_a   1.000
_cell.length_b   1.000
_cell.length_c   1.000
_cell.angle_alpha   90.00
_cell.angle_beta   90.00
_cell.angle_gamma   90.00
#
_symmetry.space_group_name_H-M   'P 1'
#
loop_
_entity.id
_entity.type
_entity.pdbx_description
1 polymer ?
#
loop_
_entity_poly.entity_id
_entity_poly.type
_entity_poly.pdbx_seq_one_letter_code
_entity_poly.pdbx_strand_id
1 'polypeptide(L)'
;NRDENLNSISFSSEYFYNLSQETYLRSKFIHQNIFLNTNNIINEDSNAISFNYENQFNENRNFGDDLNKNSTRLVYGFEHENKFLNQNYILKLNQSYDIKKDNNYLDKINQTSNFSDYWINFDTSANKIHFEIDSRVDYETLAKKEMNYSLTYDDLIKISTTYNETDSSAFKDLLNDTKSLKIGIEKKINQNFTIGVNSDLDLKNNYSPYSQKVIIGIEDDCSKLELRYSNTRFNDNFNTNPEEI
;
A
#
# COMPACT_ATOMS: atom_id res chain seq x y z
N ASN A 1 -3.78 -32.88 -1.94
CA ASN A 1 -4.11 -32.31 -3.27
C ASN A 1 -5.46 -31.64 -3.16
N ARG A 2 -5.46 -30.30 -3.08
CA ARG A 2 -6.64 -29.48 -3.24
C ARG A 2 -6.65 -28.96 -4.67
N ASP A 3 -7.40 -29.64 -5.54
CA ASP A 3 -7.80 -29.09 -6.83
C ASP A 3 -9.14 -28.35 -6.65
N GLU A 4 -9.14 -27.29 -5.87
CA GLU A 4 -10.31 -26.40 -5.79
C GLU A 4 -10.13 -25.33 -6.88
N ASN A 5 -10.81 -25.50 -8.01
CA ASN A 5 -10.84 -24.53 -9.08
C ASN A 5 -11.72 -23.36 -8.66
N LEU A 6 -11.11 -22.23 -8.37
CA LEU A 6 -11.81 -20.95 -8.16
C LEU A 6 -12.29 -20.43 -9.52
N ASN A 7 -13.57 -20.55 -9.79
CA ASN A 7 -14.16 -19.96 -10.99
C ASN A 7 -14.76 -18.60 -10.65
N SER A 8 -14.20 -17.54 -11.20
CA SER A 8 -14.73 -16.19 -11.08
C SER A 8 -15.09 -15.62 -12.44
N ILE A 9 -16.17 -14.85 -12.51
CA ILE A 9 -16.49 -13.97 -13.64
C ILE A 9 -16.46 -12.55 -13.13
N SER A 10 -15.60 -11.74 -13.71
CA SER A 10 -15.56 -10.30 -13.47
C SER A 10 -15.95 -9.54 -14.73
N PHE A 11 -16.69 -8.47 -14.53
CA PHE A 11 -16.98 -7.47 -15.55
C PHE A 11 -16.55 -6.11 -15.00
N SER A 12 -15.75 -5.40 -15.77
CA SER A 12 -15.41 -4.02 -15.44
C SER A 12 -15.57 -3.11 -16.65
N SER A 13 -15.96 -1.87 -16.39
CA SER A 13 -16.06 -0.81 -17.38
C SER A 13 -15.44 0.45 -16.80
N GLU A 14 -14.49 1.01 -17.52
CA GLU A 14 -13.70 2.16 -17.07
C GLU A 14 -13.88 3.33 -18.04
N TYR A 15 -14.06 4.52 -17.50
CA TYR A 15 -14.26 5.76 -18.24
C TYR A 15 -13.32 6.84 -17.75
N PHE A 16 -12.73 7.56 -18.70
CA PHE A 16 -11.93 8.75 -18.47
C PHE A 16 -12.63 9.95 -19.11
N TYR A 17 -12.80 10.99 -18.32
CA TYR A 17 -13.37 12.24 -18.79
C TYR A 17 -12.38 13.38 -18.53
N ASN A 18 -11.86 13.95 -19.63
CA ASN A 18 -10.91 15.06 -19.56
C ASN A 18 -11.63 16.36 -19.22
N LEU A 19 -11.29 16.96 -18.08
CA LEU A 19 -11.75 18.29 -17.70
C LEU A 19 -10.86 19.38 -18.31
N SER A 20 -9.56 19.11 -18.42
CA SER A 20 -8.55 19.93 -19.10
C SER A 20 -7.44 19.05 -19.67
N GLN A 21 -6.36 19.66 -20.18
CA GLN A 21 -5.18 18.91 -20.62
C GLN A 21 -4.44 18.22 -19.46
N GLU A 22 -4.57 18.78 -18.25
CA GLU A 22 -3.87 18.32 -17.05
C GLU A 22 -4.78 17.62 -16.05
N THR A 23 -6.11 17.59 -16.32
CA THR A 23 -7.06 17.13 -15.30
C THR A 23 -8.07 16.20 -15.92
N TYR A 24 -8.27 15.03 -15.31
CA TYR A 24 -9.29 14.10 -15.71
C TYR A 24 -10.02 13.46 -14.53
N LEU A 25 -11.25 13.06 -14.79
CA LEU A 25 -12.02 12.20 -13.91
C LEU A 25 -11.89 10.76 -14.41
N ARG A 26 -11.64 9.85 -13.50
CA ARG A 26 -11.60 8.42 -13.73
C ARG A 26 -12.75 7.77 -12.99
N SER A 27 -13.52 6.93 -13.67
CA SER A 27 -14.55 6.13 -13.01
C SER A 27 -14.50 4.71 -13.51
N LYS A 28 -14.66 3.74 -12.60
CA LYS A 28 -14.68 2.33 -12.95
C LYS A 28 -15.82 1.63 -12.22
N PHE A 29 -16.68 1.00 -12.99
CA PHE A 29 -17.68 0.06 -12.47
C PHE A 29 -17.06 -1.33 -12.47
N ILE A 30 -17.15 -2.04 -11.35
CA ILE A 30 -16.62 -3.39 -11.20
C ILE A 30 -17.70 -4.28 -10.62
N HIS A 31 -17.97 -5.38 -11.33
CA HIS A 31 -18.86 -6.44 -10.86
C HIS A 31 -18.12 -7.77 -10.91
N GLN A 32 -18.06 -8.44 -9.77
CA GLN A 32 -17.35 -9.71 -9.64
C GLN A 32 -18.28 -10.74 -8.98
N ASN A 33 -18.41 -11.89 -9.61
CA ASN A 33 -19.10 -13.06 -9.09
C ASN A 33 -18.13 -14.24 -9.03
N ILE A 34 -18.11 -14.90 -7.89
CA ILE A 34 -17.31 -16.10 -7.67
C ILE A 34 -18.25 -17.28 -7.50
N PHE A 35 -18.00 -18.31 -8.30
CA PHE A 35 -18.80 -19.54 -8.32
C PHE A 35 -18.10 -20.63 -7.50
N LEU A 36 -17.93 -20.42 -6.20
CA LEU A 36 -17.39 -21.42 -5.31
C LEU A 36 -18.43 -21.83 -4.28
N ASN A 37 -18.54 -23.13 -4.11
CA ASN A 37 -19.50 -23.76 -3.21
C ASN A 37 -18.80 -24.23 -1.90
N THR A 38 -17.75 -23.56 -1.46
CA THR A 38 -17.05 -23.95 -0.24
C THR A 38 -17.10 -22.83 0.81
N ASN A 39 -17.79 -23.15 1.92
CA ASN A 39 -17.93 -22.25 3.06
C ASN A 39 -16.65 -22.13 3.93
N ASN A 40 -15.55 -22.79 3.56
CA ASN A 40 -14.37 -22.92 4.40
C ASN A 40 -13.06 -22.85 3.57
N ILE A 41 -12.87 -21.80 2.77
CA ILE A 41 -11.53 -21.57 2.21
C ILE A 41 -10.66 -21.00 3.34
N ILE A 42 -9.61 -21.75 3.68
CA ILE A 42 -8.57 -21.25 4.59
C ILE A 42 -7.78 -20.20 3.79
N ASN A 43 -7.63 -19.02 4.38
CA ASN A 43 -6.81 -17.96 3.80
C ASN A 43 -5.33 -18.34 3.91
N GLU A 44 -4.77 -18.95 2.86
CA GLU A 44 -3.37 -19.39 2.83
C GLU A 44 -2.47 -18.35 2.15
N ASP A 45 -2.96 -17.64 1.13
CA ASP A 45 -2.16 -16.74 0.29
C ASP A 45 -2.63 -15.28 0.26
N SER A 46 -3.86 -14.99 0.71
CA SER A 46 -4.39 -13.64 0.69
C SER A 46 -4.01 -12.87 1.95
N ASN A 47 -3.11 -11.91 1.79
CA ASN A 47 -2.76 -10.95 2.82
C ASN A 47 -3.52 -9.63 2.64
N ALA A 48 -3.77 -8.93 3.75
CA ALA A 48 -4.25 -7.56 3.68
C ALA A 48 -3.19 -6.71 2.96
N ILE A 49 -3.58 -6.10 1.86
CA ILE A 49 -2.72 -5.18 1.11
C ILE A 49 -2.71 -3.84 1.86
N SER A 50 -1.59 -3.15 1.80
CA SER A 50 -1.60 -1.71 2.01
C SER A 50 -2.45 -1.11 0.89
N PHE A 51 -3.56 -0.49 1.27
CA PHE A 51 -4.46 0.15 0.32
C PHE A 51 -3.82 1.44 -0.18
N ASN A 52 -3.92 1.66 -1.48
CA ASN A 52 -3.50 2.89 -2.12
C ASN A 52 -4.50 3.30 -3.20
N TYR A 53 -4.25 4.43 -3.84
CA TYR A 53 -5.10 4.95 -4.89
C TYR A 53 -5.38 3.91 -5.98
N GLU A 54 -4.37 3.22 -6.50
CA GLU A 54 -4.50 2.29 -7.64
C GLU A 54 -5.28 1.02 -7.27
N ASN A 55 -5.09 0.50 -6.04
CA ASN A 55 -5.77 -0.73 -5.60
C ASN A 55 -7.29 -0.59 -5.56
N GLN A 56 -7.81 0.64 -5.42
CA GLN A 56 -9.25 0.87 -5.47
C GLN A 56 -9.84 0.55 -6.85
N PHE A 57 -9.08 0.77 -7.91
CA PHE A 57 -9.50 0.49 -9.29
C PHE A 57 -9.23 -0.96 -9.72
N ASN A 58 -8.53 -1.75 -8.94
CA ASN A 58 -8.29 -3.16 -9.24
C ASN A 58 -9.56 -3.98 -9.00
N GLU A 59 -9.77 -5.02 -9.81
CA GLU A 59 -10.87 -5.96 -9.66
C GLU A 59 -10.76 -6.71 -8.34
N ASN A 60 -9.57 -7.23 -8.04
CA ASN A 60 -9.24 -7.80 -6.74
C ASN A 60 -8.50 -6.77 -5.87
N ARG A 61 -9.05 -6.49 -4.69
CA ARG A 61 -8.44 -5.58 -3.71
C ARG A 61 -7.47 -6.27 -2.76
N ASN A 62 -7.38 -7.60 -2.79
CA ASN A 62 -6.52 -8.38 -1.93
C ASN A 62 -5.36 -8.97 -2.74
N PHE A 63 -4.23 -9.26 -2.09
CA PHE A 63 -3.24 -10.16 -2.65
C PHE A 63 -3.69 -11.59 -2.46
N GLY A 64 -3.53 -12.41 -3.49
CA GLY A 64 -4.01 -13.78 -3.52
C GLY A 64 -5.48 -13.88 -3.91
N ASP A 65 -5.93 -15.09 -4.14
CA ASP A 65 -7.27 -15.39 -4.65
C ASP A 65 -8.23 -15.86 -3.54
N ASP A 66 -7.72 -16.29 -2.39
CA ASP A 66 -8.52 -16.91 -1.32
C ASP A 66 -9.56 -15.95 -0.70
N LEU A 67 -9.25 -14.65 -0.65
CA LEU A 67 -10.16 -13.63 -0.14
C LEU A 67 -11.01 -12.96 -1.22
N ASN A 68 -10.94 -13.47 -2.44
CA ASN A 68 -11.72 -12.95 -3.54
C ASN A 68 -13.21 -13.26 -3.34
N LYS A 69 -14.08 -12.25 -3.40
CA LYS A 69 -15.52 -12.38 -3.10
C LYS A 69 -16.41 -11.63 -4.07
N ASN A 70 -17.70 -12.04 -4.03
CA ASN A 70 -18.75 -11.35 -4.78
C ASN A 70 -18.85 -9.90 -4.37
N SER A 71 -18.54 -8.98 -5.27
CA SER A 71 -18.62 -7.55 -5.04
C SER A 71 -19.21 -6.81 -6.24
N THR A 72 -19.87 -5.71 -5.97
CA THR A 72 -20.29 -4.75 -7.00
C THR A 72 -20.01 -3.36 -6.47
N ARG A 73 -19.18 -2.62 -7.17
CA ARG A 73 -18.78 -1.29 -6.73
C ARG A 73 -18.57 -0.32 -7.87
N LEU A 74 -18.75 0.95 -7.58
CA LEU A 74 -18.36 2.07 -8.40
C LEU A 74 -17.16 2.76 -7.76
N VAL A 75 -16.06 2.87 -8.46
CA VAL A 75 -14.87 3.65 -8.05
C VAL A 75 -14.86 4.91 -8.89
N TYR A 76 -14.59 6.03 -8.27
CA TYR A 76 -14.43 7.31 -8.97
C TYR A 76 -13.27 8.07 -8.38
N GLY A 77 -12.57 8.77 -9.23
CA GLY A 77 -11.37 9.50 -8.85
C GLY A 77 -11.15 10.73 -9.71
N PHE A 78 -10.32 11.58 -9.17
CA PHE A 78 -9.82 12.79 -9.80
C PHE A 78 -8.31 12.70 -9.87
N GLU A 79 -7.74 13.00 -11.02
CA GLU A 79 -6.31 13.08 -11.22
C GLU A 79 -5.97 14.41 -11.88
N HIS A 80 -4.96 15.06 -11.33
CA HIS A 80 -4.44 16.32 -11.82
C HIS A 80 -2.92 16.24 -11.93
N GLU A 81 -2.41 16.39 -13.15
CA GLU A 81 -0.99 16.43 -13.45
C GLU A 81 -0.63 17.81 -13.98
N ASN A 82 0.37 18.45 -13.41
CA ASN A 82 0.82 19.77 -13.87
C ASN A 82 2.30 19.98 -13.54
N LYS A 83 2.82 21.15 -13.91
CA LYS A 83 4.18 21.60 -13.62
C LYS A 83 4.16 22.81 -12.73
N PHE A 84 4.91 22.73 -11.65
CA PHE A 84 5.19 23.87 -10.79
C PHE A 84 6.70 24.07 -10.68
N LEU A 85 7.21 25.26 -11.00
CA LEU A 85 8.64 25.57 -11.02
C LEU A 85 9.48 24.59 -11.87
N ASN A 86 8.96 24.17 -13.04
CA ASN A 86 9.55 23.16 -13.94
C ASN A 86 9.63 21.73 -13.37
N GLN A 87 8.89 21.45 -12.31
CA GLN A 87 8.78 20.13 -11.70
C GLN A 87 7.40 19.55 -11.93
N ASN A 88 7.34 18.30 -12.35
CA ASN A 88 6.07 17.61 -12.51
C ASN A 88 5.51 17.25 -11.13
N TYR A 89 4.22 17.44 -10.94
CA TYR A 89 3.49 16.86 -9.81
C TYR A 89 2.20 16.21 -10.28
N ILE A 90 1.78 15.21 -9.55
CA ILE A 90 0.54 14.46 -9.77
C ILE A 90 -0.22 14.45 -8.46
N LEU A 91 -1.47 14.86 -8.49
CA LEU A 91 -2.41 14.75 -7.38
C LEU A 91 -3.54 13.82 -7.79
N LYS A 92 -3.75 12.78 -6.99
CA LYS A 92 -4.82 11.81 -7.20
C LYS A 92 -5.70 11.74 -5.96
N LEU A 93 -7.00 11.68 -6.17
CA LEU A 93 -8.01 11.49 -5.14
C LEU A 93 -9.03 10.48 -5.63
N ASN A 94 -9.36 9.48 -4.83
CA ASN A 94 -10.46 8.58 -5.15
C ASN A 94 -11.32 8.20 -3.94
N GLN A 95 -12.46 7.64 -4.27
CA GLN A 95 -13.40 7.01 -3.35
C GLN A 95 -14.15 5.90 -4.09
N SER A 96 -14.61 4.89 -3.37
CA SER A 96 -15.50 3.88 -3.93
C SER A 96 -16.84 3.85 -3.20
N TYR A 97 -17.87 3.41 -3.93
CA TYR A 97 -19.20 3.10 -3.41
C TYR A 97 -19.53 1.64 -3.66
N ASP A 98 -19.66 0.86 -2.58
CA ASP A 98 -19.98 -0.56 -2.65
C ASP A 98 -21.49 -0.76 -2.72
N ILE A 99 -22.00 -1.14 -3.89
CA ILE A 99 -23.42 -1.49 -4.13
C ILE A 99 -23.74 -2.82 -3.45
N LYS A 100 -22.83 -3.79 -3.60
CA LYS A 100 -22.85 -5.07 -2.90
C LYS A 100 -21.54 -5.20 -2.12
N LYS A 101 -21.65 -5.21 -0.80
CA LYS A 101 -20.52 -5.23 0.11
C LYS A 101 -19.79 -6.57 0.09
N ASP A 102 -18.47 -6.50 0.03
CA ASP A 102 -17.60 -7.57 0.49
C ASP A 102 -17.31 -7.36 1.98
N ASN A 103 -18.11 -7.99 2.83
CA ASN A 103 -18.01 -7.78 4.27
C ASN A 103 -16.65 -8.16 4.85
N ASN A 104 -15.96 -9.18 4.31
CA ASN A 104 -14.67 -9.59 4.84
C ASN A 104 -13.59 -8.53 4.62
N TYR A 105 -13.61 -7.88 3.45
CA TYR A 105 -12.70 -6.81 3.14
C TYR A 105 -13.01 -5.57 3.97
N LEU A 106 -14.28 -5.15 3.98
CA LEU A 106 -14.73 -3.94 4.67
C LEU A 106 -14.54 -4.05 6.18
N ASP A 107 -14.75 -5.24 6.74
CA ASP A 107 -14.50 -5.51 8.16
C ASP A 107 -13.02 -5.32 8.52
N LYS A 108 -12.09 -5.79 7.68
CA LYS A 108 -10.65 -5.65 7.94
C LYS A 108 -10.21 -4.19 8.00
N ILE A 109 -10.72 -3.36 7.11
CA ILE A 109 -10.39 -1.94 7.04
C ILE A 109 -11.31 -1.06 7.90
N ASN A 110 -12.07 -1.68 8.79
CA ASN A 110 -13.01 -0.99 9.68
C ASN A 110 -13.96 -0.01 8.97
N GLN A 111 -14.47 -0.44 7.81
CA GLN A 111 -15.41 0.33 7.01
C GLN A 111 -16.83 -0.19 7.20
N THR A 112 -17.67 0.58 7.86
CA THR A 112 -19.08 0.23 8.12
C THR A 112 -20.04 0.74 7.03
N SER A 113 -19.66 1.78 6.32
CA SER A 113 -20.43 2.42 5.28
C SER A 113 -20.29 1.75 3.90
N ASN A 114 -21.19 2.07 2.98
CA ASN A 114 -21.05 1.74 1.56
C ASN A 114 -20.02 2.63 0.86
N PHE A 115 -19.78 3.84 1.39
CA PHE A 115 -18.68 4.68 0.90
C PHE A 115 -17.36 4.27 1.53
N SER A 116 -16.31 4.20 0.71
CA SER A 116 -14.96 4.05 1.23
C SER A 116 -14.46 5.36 1.81
N ASP A 117 -13.40 5.28 2.58
CA ASP A 117 -12.57 6.42 2.91
C ASP A 117 -12.02 7.10 1.65
N TYR A 118 -11.60 8.34 1.76
CA TYR A 118 -10.87 9.02 0.70
C TYR A 118 -9.42 8.54 0.66
N TRP A 119 -8.94 8.24 -0.55
CA TRP A 119 -7.56 7.91 -0.82
C TRP A 119 -6.93 9.06 -1.61
N ILE A 120 -5.87 9.60 -1.07
CA ILE A 120 -5.17 10.75 -1.61
C ILE A 120 -3.73 10.33 -1.86
N ASN A 121 -3.26 10.56 -3.09
CA ASN A 121 -1.86 10.40 -3.44
C ASN A 121 -1.36 11.71 -4.04
N PHE A 122 -0.20 12.15 -3.59
CA PHE A 122 0.54 13.27 -4.17
C PHE A 122 1.95 12.80 -4.46
N ASP A 123 2.36 12.96 -5.70
CA ASP A 123 3.68 12.59 -6.20
C ASP A 123 4.34 13.78 -6.88
N THR A 124 5.62 13.99 -6.62
CA THR A 124 6.41 15.00 -7.33
C THR A 124 7.87 14.58 -7.43
N SER A 125 8.47 14.91 -8.56
CA SER A 125 9.87 14.61 -8.84
C SER A 125 10.60 15.86 -9.31
N ALA A 126 11.72 16.14 -8.67
CA ALA A 126 12.57 17.30 -8.96
C ALA A 126 14.02 16.85 -9.09
N ASN A 127 14.56 16.80 -10.32
CA ASN A 127 15.91 16.33 -10.58
C ASN A 127 16.19 14.95 -9.96
N LYS A 128 16.91 14.95 -8.81
CA LYS A 128 17.33 13.76 -8.09
C LYS A 128 16.45 13.47 -6.87
N ILE A 129 15.44 14.28 -6.62
CA ILE A 129 14.54 14.15 -5.47
C ILE A 129 13.18 13.69 -5.96
N HIS A 130 12.67 12.65 -5.32
CA HIS A 130 11.31 12.18 -5.47
C HIS A 130 10.61 12.23 -4.12
N PHE A 131 9.41 12.79 -4.07
CA PHE A 131 8.60 12.92 -2.89
C PHE A 131 7.18 12.43 -3.17
N GLU A 132 6.69 11.58 -2.30
CA GLU A 132 5.36 10.98 -2.40
C GLU A 132 4.63 11.05 -1.06
N ILE A 133 3.35 11.30 -1.11
CA ILE A 133 2.42 11.22 0.03
C ILE A 133 1.27 10.32 -0.36
N ASP A 134 1.01 9.28 0.44
CA ASP A 134 -0.24 8.53 0.41
C ASP A 134 -1.00 8.75 1.69
N SER A 135 -2.30 9.00 1.59
CA SER A 135 -3.14 9.21 2.75
C SER A 135 -4.50 8.55 2.58
N ARG A 136 -4.99 8.00 3.69
CA ARG A 136 -6.37 7.55 3.84
C ARG A 136 -7.06 8.40 4.89
N VAL A 137 -8.18 8.98 4.52
CA VAL A 137 -8.94 9.91 5.35
C VAL A 137 -10.37 9.40 5.47
N ASP A 138 -10.87 9.31 6.68
CA ASP A 138 -12.25 8.91 6.96
C ASP A 138 -13.24 9.80 6.22
N TYR A 139 -14.20 9.19 5.54
CA TYR A 139 -15.12 9.92 4.67
C TYR A 139 -16.15 10.76 5.43
N GLU A 140 -16.49 10.40 6.67
CA GLU A 140 -17.49 11.12 7.48
C GLU A 140 -16.84 12.21 8.33
N THR A 141 -15.76 11.85 9.03
CA THR A 141 -15.13 12.72 10.03
C THR A 141 -13.98 13.54 9.49
N LEU A 142 -13.46 13.17 8.31
CA LEU A 142 -12.24 13.70 7.72
C LEU A 142 -11.01 13.49 8.62
N ALA A 143 -11.10 12.55 9.56
CA ALA A 143 -9.98 12.17 10.39
C ALA A 143 -8.97 11.35 9.57
N LYS A 144 -7.69 11.59 9.82
CA LYS A 144 -6.61 10.82 9.21
C LYS A 144 -6.61 9.40 9.78
N LYS A 145 -6.66 8.39 8.92
CA LYS A 145 -6.52 6.96 9.27
C LYS A 145 -5.13 6.43 8.98
N GLU A 146 -4.58 6.80 7.82
CA GLU A 146 -3.24 6.37 7.40
C GLU A 146 -2.53 7.53 6.70
N MET A 147 -1.23 7.60 6.90
CA MET A 147 -0.37 8.56 6.24
C MET A 147 1.00 7.93 5.98
N ASN A 148 1.45 8.02 4.75
CA ASN A 148 2.76 7.56 4.31
C ASN A 148 3.45 8.72 3.59
N TYR A 149 4.65 9.10 4.04
CA TYR A 149 5.51 10.07 3.38
C TYR A 149 6.77 9.37 2.93
N SER A 150 7.08 9.45 1.66
CA SER A 150 8.30 8.90 1.09
C SER A 150 9.13 10.02 0.46
N LEU A 151 10.40 10.07 0.81
CA LEU A 151 11.37 10.98 0.22
C LEU A 151 12.58 10.18 -0.24
N THR A 152 12.93 10.28 -1.51
CA THR A 152 14.11 9.65 -2.09
C THR A 152 14.99 10.71 -2.75
N TYR A 153 16.26 10.71 -2.42
CA TYR A 153 17.31 11.39 -3.16
C TYR A 153 18.16 10.33 -3.86
N ASP A 154 18.30 10.43 -5.17
CA ASP A 154 19.00 9.43 -6.00
C ASP A 154 20.07 10.11 -6.86
N ASP A 155 21.33 9.92 -6.44
CA ASP A 155 22.52 10.37 -7.13
C ASP A 155 23.65 9.32 -6.93
N LEU A 156 24.88 9.74 -6.71
CA LEU A 156 25.99 8.88 -6.33
C LEU A 156 25.72 8.10 -5.03
N ILE A 157 24.94 8.68 -4.16
CA ILE A 157 24.38 8.05 -2.97
C ILE A 157 22.86 8.17 -3.07
N LYS A 158 22.18 7.05 -2.92
CA LYS A 158 20.72 7.01 -2.79
C LYS A 158 20.36 7.06 -1.31
N ILE A 159 19.55 8.04 -0.93
CA ILE A 159 19.00 8.16 0.40
C ILE A 159 17.49 8.06 0.29
N SER A 160 16.88 7.14 1.02
CA SER A 160 15.44 6.98 1.09
C SER A 160 14.95 7.10 2.52
N THR A 161 13.85 7.79 2.70
CA THR A 161 13.19 7.94 3.99
C THR A 161 11.71 7.73 3.79
N THR A 162 11.10 6.85 4.60
CA THR A 162 9.65 6.64 4.59
C THR A 162 9.11 6.72 6.01
N TYR A 163 8.21 7.65 6.24
CA TYR A 163 7.47 7.77 7.49
C TYR A 163 6.07 7.20 7.30
N ASN A 164 5.66 6.28 8.17
CA ASN A 164 4.32 5.71 8.16
C ASN A 164 3.65 5.99 9.50
N GLU A 165 2.40 6.39 9.43
CA GLU A 165 1.52 6.56 10.58
C GLU A 165 0.17 5.94 10.29
N THR A 166 -0.30 5.06 11.18
CA THR A 166 -1.60 4.41 11.07
C THR A 166 -2.33 4.57 12.39
N ASP A 167 -3.54 5.11 12.32
CA ASP A 167 -4.45 5.22 13.45
C ASP A 167 -5.08 3.86 13.74
N SER A 168 -5.34 3.54 15.00
CA SER A 168 -5.95 2.28 15.40
C SER A 168 -7.35 2.06 14.83
N SER A 169 -8.04 3.13 14.45
CA SER A 169 -9.34 3.05 13.77
C SER A 169 -9.26 2.62 12.31
N ALA A 170 -8.06 2.60 11.72
CA ALA A 170 -7.88 2.25 10.30
C ALA A 170 -8.18 0.78 10.01
N PHE A 171 -7.85 -0.10 10.95
CA PHE A 171 -8.02 -1.55 10.82
C PHE A 171 -8.67 -2.14 12.07
N LYS A 172 -9.55 -3.13 11.87
CA LYS A 172 -10.29 -3.77 12.95
C LYS A 172 -9.40 -4.44 14.00
N ASP A 173 -8.31 -5.04 13.54
CA ASP A 173 -7.39 -5.81 14.38
C ASP A 173 -6.22 -4.98 14.92
N LEU A 174 -6.19 -3.68 14.62
CA LEU A 174 -5.15 -2.80 15.12
C LEU A 174 -5.52 -2.22 16.48
N LEU A 175 -4.87 -2.70 17.51
CA LEU A 175 -5.17 -2.29 18.90
C LEU A 175 -4.64 -0.91 19.25
N ASN A 176 -3.51 -0.51 18.64
CA ASN A 176 -2.84 0.76 18.92
C ASN A 176 -2.38 1.42 17.63
N ASP A 177 -2.39 2.75 17.64
CA ASP A 177 -1.77 3.48 16.52
C ASP A 177 -0.30 3.06 16.32
N THR A 178 0.16 3.10 15.11
CA THR A 178 1.55 2.80 14.79
C THR A 178 2.23 4.01 14.16
N LYS A 179 3.51 4.19 14.47
CA LYS A 179 4.37 5.21 13.84
C LYS A 179 5.73 4.61 13.59
N SER A 180 6.16 4.62 12.34
CA SER A 180 7.46 4.08 11.95
C SER A 180 8.21 5.01 11.01
N LEU A 181 9.53 4.94 11.06
CA LEU A 181 10.43 5.63 10.17
C LEU A 181 11.42 4.64 9.58
N LYS A 182 11.41 4.50 8.27
CA LYS A 182 12.40 3.72 7.53
C LYS A 182 13.43 4.68 6.94
N ILE A 183 14.69 4.36 7.12
CA ILE A 183 15.81 5.11 6.55
C ILE A 183 16.69 4.13 5.79
N GLY A 184 16.96 4.44 4.52
CA GLY A 184 17.85 3.68 3.66
C GLY A 184 18.96 4.56 3.11
N ILE A 185 20.17 4.04 3.08
CA ILE A 185 21.31 4.65 2.42
C ILE A 185 21.96 3.58 1.56
N GLU A 186 22.12 3.85 0.28
CA GLU A 186 22.78 2.97 -0.69
C GLU A 186 23.80 3.75 -1.48
N LYS A 187 24.97 3.17 -1.67
CA LYS A 187 26.05 3.77 -2.44
C LYS A 187 26.61 2.78 -3.45
N LYS A 188 26.68 3.19 -4.71
CA LYS A 188 27.48 2.53 -5.73
C LYS A 188 28.94 2.92 -5.55
N ILE A 189 29.79 1.95 -5.19
CA ILE A 189 31.22 2.15 -5.03
C ILE A 189 31.90 2.23 -6.40
N ASN A 190 31.46 1.38 -7.32
CA ASN A 190 31.84 1.38 -8.73
C ASN A 190 30.69 0.82 -9.57
N GLN A 191 30.89 0.55 -10.87
CA GLN A 191 29.85 0.05 -11.76
C GLN A 191 29.26 -1.28 -11.31
N ASN A 192 30.05 -2.08 -10.59
CA ASN A 192 29.69 -3.47 -10.25
C ASN A 192 29.41 -3.66 -8.75
N PHE A 193 29.75 -2.70 -7.90
CA PHE A 193 29.70 -2.90 -6.45
C PHE A 193 28.81 -1.87 -5.76
N THR A 194 27.83 -2.36 -5.01
CA THR A 194 26.87 -1.54 -4.24
C THR A 194 26.89 -1.97 -2.78
N ILE A 195 26.84 -1.01 -1.87
CA ILE A 195 26.62 -1.24 -0.45
C ILE A 195 25.43 -0.43 0.03
N GLY A 196 24.56 -1.04 0.83
CA GLY A 196 23.37 -0.40 1.39
C GLY A 196 23.15 -0.76 2.85
N VAL A 197 22.55 0.18 3.57
CA VAL A 197 22.10 -0.01 4.95
C VAL A 197 20.69 0.54 5.07
N ASN A 198 19.78 -0.27 5.62
CA ASN A 198 18.41 0.14 5.93
C ASN A 198 18.12 -0.06 7.41
N SER A 199 17.37 0.84 7.99
CA SER A 199 16.90 0.73 9.37
C SER A 199 15.44 1.15 9.46
N ASP A 200 14.63 0.32 10.11
CA ASP A 200 13.24 0.60 10.42
C ASP A 200 13.14 0.89 11.93
N LEU A 201 12.63 2.07 12.26
CA LEU A 201 12.52 2.58 13.63
C LEU A 201 11.05 2.62 14.06
N ASP A 202 10.76 2.14 15.26
CA ASP A 202 9.48 2.35 15.92
C ASP A 202 9.54 3.69 16.68
N LEU A 203 8.77 4.67 16.23
CA LEU A 203 8.77 6.00 16.82
C LEU A 203 7.93 6.08 18.12
N LYS A 204 7.05 5.11 18.38
CA LYS A 204 6.28 5.04 19.62
C LYS A 204 7.06 4.41 20.77
N ASN A 205 7.95 3.46 20.46
CA ASN A 205 8.72 2.72 21.45
C ASN A 205 10.17 3.22 21.54
N ASN A 206 10.36 4.48 21.90
CA ASN A 206 11.66 5.12 22.14
C ASN A 206 12.64 5.05 20.96
N TYR A 207 12.11 5.16 19.72
CA TYR A 207 12.93 5.11 18.49
C TYR A 207 13.76 3.82 18.37
N SER A 208 13.27 2.73 18.95
CA SER A 208 14.00 1.47 18.92
C SER A 208 14.01 0.90 17.50
N PRO A 209 15.17 0.48 16.96
CA PRO A 209 15.23 -0.19 15.69
C PRO A 209 14.60 -1.59 15.83
N TYR A 210 13.55 -1.85 15.05
CA TYR A 210 12.94 -3.18 14.99
C TYR A 210 13.45 -4.01 13.80
N SER A 211 14.01 -3.35 12.78
CA SER A 211 14.67 -4.02 11.66
C SER A 211 15.90 -3.25 11.22
N GLN A 212 16.99 -3.98 11.00
CA GLN A 212 18.21 -3.43 10.41
C GLN A 212 18.69 -4.39 9.33
N LYS A 213 19.09 -3.85 8.19
CA LYS A 213 19.52 -4.63 7.04
C LYS A 213 20.77 -4.02 6.42
N VAL A 214 21.76 -4.87 6.18
CA VAL A 214 22.94 -4.53 5.39
C VAL A 214 22.89 -5.32 4.09
N ILE A 215 23.16 -4.65 2.99
CA ILE A 215 23.11 -5.21 1.64
C ILE A 215 24.47 -4.96 0.98
N ILE A 216 25.05 -5.98 0.40
CA ILE A 216 26.24 -5.90 -0.45
C ILE A 216 25.87 -6.53 -1.78
N GLY A 217 25.88 -5.75 -2.84
CA GLY A 217 25.57 -6.16 -4.20
C GLY A 217 26.82 -6.15 -5.07
N ILE A 218 27.00 -7.21 -5.84
CA ILE A 218 27.99 -7.32 -6.90
C ILE A 218 27.24 -7.69 -8.17
N GLU A 219 27.35 -6.86 -9.20
CA GLU A 219 26.65 -7.05 -10.46
C GLU A 219 27.63 -6.84 -11.62
N ASP A 220 27.69 -7.77 -12.55
CA ASP A 220 28.41 -7.65 -13.80
C ASP A 220 27.44 -7.96 -14.97
N ASP A 221 27.93 -7.93 -16.20
CA ASP A 221 27.09 -8.07 -17.41
C ASP A 221 26.33 -9.42 -17.47
N CYS A 222 26.73 -10.42 -16.73
CA CYS A 222 26.20 -11.77 -16.79
C CYS A 222 25.69 -12.32 -15.46
N SER A 223 26.03 -11.68 -14.33
CA SER A 223 25.71 -12.21 -13.01
C SER A 223 25.40 -11.13 -11.99
N LYS A 224 24.52 -11.47 -11.04
CA LYS A 224 24.20 -10.65 -9.89
C LYS A 224 24.30 -11.49 -8.62
N LEU A 225 25.15 -11.05 -7.70
CA LEU A 225 25.26 -11.61 -6.37
C LEU A 225 24.83 -10.56 -5.35
N GLU A 226 23.91 -10.90 -4.49
CA GLU A 226 23.47 -10.04 -3.39
C GLU A 226 23.59 -10.78 -2.08
N LEU A 227 24.38 -10.25 -1.16
CA LEU A 227 24.49 -10.70 0.21
C LEU A 227 23.66 -9.79 1.09
N ARG A 228 22.72 -10.37 1.85
CA ARG A 228 21.86 -9.65 2.78
C ARG A 228 22.06 -10.18 4.19
N TYR A 229 22.36 -9.28 5.08
CA TYR A 229 22.26 -9.53 6.52
C TYR A 229 21.07 -8.75 7.07
N SER A 230 20.17 -9.41 7.76
CA SER A 230 19.03 -8.75 8.40
C SER A 230 18.93 -9.18 9.86
N ASN A 231 18.71 -8.19 10.72
CA ASN A 231 18.38 -8.37 12.13
C ASN A 231 17.00 -7.75 12.35
N THR A 232 16.00 -8.57 12.61
CA THR A 232 14.62 -8.13 12.84
C THR A 232 14.22 -8.54 14.25
N ARG A 233 13.80 -7.58 15.05
CA ARG A 233 13.19 -7.84 16.37
C ARG A 233 11.70 -7.89 16.14
N PHE A 234 11.11 -9.06 16.29
CA PHE A 234 9.64 -9.18 16.34
C PHE A 234 9.19 -8.58 17.66
N ASN A 235 8.53 -7.45 17.60
CA ASN A 235 7.78 -6.96 18.73
C ASN A 235 6.39 -7.59 18.56
N ASP A 236 6.11 -8.65 19.35
CA ASP A 236 4.80 -9.30 19.39
C ASP A 236 3.77 -8.38 20.06
N ASN A 237 3.61 -7.18 19.55
CA ASN A 237 2.47 -6.31 19.88
C ASN A 237 1.15 -6.78 19.23
N PHE A 238 1.18 -7.87 18.49
CA PHE A 238 0.02 -8.68 18.17
C PHE A 238 -0.23 -9.58 19.36
N ASN A 239 -1.11 -9.12 20.24
CA ASN A 239 -1.64 -9.78 21.41
C ASN A 239 -1.58 -11.32 21.35
N THR A 240 -0.62 -11.92 21.97
CA THR A 240 -0.87 -13.15 22.70
C THR A 240 -1.09 -12.75 24.13
N ASN A 241 -2.35 -12.80 24.57
CA ASN A 241 -2.68 -12.78 25.99
C ASN A 241 -1.87 -13.91 26.63
N PRO A 242 -0.94 -13.66 27.58
CA PRO A 242 -0.11 -14.71 28.14
C PRO A 242 -0.87 -15.65 29.09
N GLU A 243 -2.19 -15.56 29.12
CA GLU A 243 -3.05 -16.39 29.98
C GLU A 243 -3.73 -17.56 29.26
N GLU A 244 -3.42 -17.82 27.98
CA GLU A 244 -3.94 -19.00 27.25
C GLU A 244 -2.80 -19.89 26.74
N ILE A 245 -1.93 -20.37 27.62
CA ILE A 245 -1.08 -21.56 27.41
C ILE A 245 -1.28 -22.52 28.57
#